data_63ab032f4fc5aaf8e5e5ac85b1d88f84
#
_entry.id   63ab032f4fc5aaf8e5e5ac85b1d88f84
#
_cell.length_a   1.000
_cell.length_b   1.000
_cell.length_c   1.000
_cell.angle_alpha   90.00
_cell.angle_beta   90.00
_cell.angle_gamma   90.00
#
_symmetry.space_group_name_H-M   'P 1'
#
loop_
_entity.id
_entity.type
_entity.pdbx_description
1 polymer ?
#
loop_
_entity_poly.entity_id
_entity_poly.type
_entity_poly.pdbx_seq_one_letter_code
_entity_poly.pdbx_strand_id
1 'polypeptide(L)' 'MKIPKGMTEREVTETITKVVNRYAKKFKFSYHEIDDIKQEGFMIGMEALERYDTSRPLENFLAVHIKNR' A
#
# COMPACT_ATOMS: atom_id res chain seq x y z
N MET A 1 11.89 3.65 -5.32
CA MET A 1 10.96 3.85 -4.19
C MET A 1 11.47 4.96 -3.30
N LYS A 2 10.62 5.89 -2.96
CA LYS A 2 10.97 6.98 -2.06
C LYS A 2 10.73 6.54 -0.61
N ILE A 3 11.79 6.56 0.18
CA ILE A 3 11.71 6.11 1.58
C ILE A 3 11.53 7.33 2.49
N PRO A 4 10.48 7.36 3.32
CA PRO A 4 10.29 8.46 4.27
C PRO A 4 11.45 8.54 5.25
N LYS A 5 11.78 9.75 5.66
CA LYS A 5 12.84 9.98 6.62
C LYS A 5 12.53 9.26 7.94
N GLY A 6 13.50 8.53 8.45
CA GLY A 6 13.35 7.78 9.68
C GLY A 6 12.82 6.37 9.50
N MET A 7 12.54 5.97 8.27
CA MET A 7 12.10 4.61 7.96
C MET A 7 13.11 3.90 7.08
N THR A 8 13.10 2.57 7.14
CA THR A 8 13.91 1.76 6.24
C THR A 8 13.04 1.26 5.09
N GLU A 9 13.69 0.85 4.00
CA GLU A 9 12.99 0.26 2.86
C GLU A 9 12.17 -0.96 3.30
N ARG A 10 12.75 -1.76 4.20
CA ARG A 10 12.06 -2.94 4.72
C ARG A 10 10.77 -2.57 5.45
N GLU A 11 10.83 -1.56 6.31
CA GLU A 11 9.65 -1.11 7.05
C GLU A 11 8.56 -0.61 6.11
N VAL A 12 8.94 0.14 5.09
CA VAL A 12 8.00 0.67 4.10
C VAL A 12 7.35 -0.49 3.34
N THR A 13 8.17 -1.44 2.88
CA THR A 13 7.68 -2.60 2.14
C THR A 13 6.72 -3.44 2.98
N GLU A 14 7.06 -3.67 4.24
CA GLU A 14 6.20 -4.43 5.15
C GLU A 14 4.87 -3.70 5.39
N THR A 15 4.90 -2.39 5.53
CA THR A 15 3.69 -1.60 5.74
C THR A 15 2.78 -1.66 4.51
N ILE A 16 3.35 -1.49 3.32
CA ILE A 16 2.58 -1.59 2.08
C ILE A 16 1.95 -2.97 1.97
N THR A 17 2.72 -4.02 2.20
CA THR A 17 2.24 -5.39 2.12
C THR A 17 1.10 -5.65 3.11
N LYS A 18 1.25 -5.15 4.33
CA LYS A 18 0.24 -5.29 5.36
C LYS A 18 -1.08 -4.64 4.95
N VAL A 19 -1.02 -3.43 4.45
CA VAL A 19 -2.21 -2.70 4.02
C VAL A 19 -2.85 -3.37 2.81
N VAL A 20 -2.04 -3.76 1.82
CA VAL A 20 -2.53 -4.43 0.62
C VAL A 20 -3.23 -5.74 0.98
N ASN A 21 -2.63 -6.54 1.87
CA ASN A 21 -3.23 -7.80 2.29
C ASN A 21 -4.58 -7.59 2.98
N ARG A 22 -4.68 -6.52 3.76
CA ARG A 22 -5.93 -6.19 4.45
C ARG A 22 -7.05 -5.90 3.46
N TYR A 23 -6.76 -5.11 2.44
CA TYR A 23 -7.78 -4.71 1.46
C TYR A 23 -8.01 -5.72 0.36
N ALA A 24 -7.02 -6.54 0.03
CA ALA A 24 -7.18 -7.60 -0.96
C ALA A 24 -8.27 -8.58 -0.56
N LYS A 25 -8.43 -8.83 0.74
CA LYS A 25 -9.47 -9.72 1.25
C LYS A 25 -10.86 -9.12 1.11
N LYS A 26 -10.97 -7.80 1.12
CA LYS A 26 -12.24 -7.11 0.96
C LYS A 26 -12.68 -6.98 -0.48
N PHE A 27 -11.72 -6.91 -1.41
CA PHE A 27 -11.98 -6.78 -2.83
C PHE A 27 -11.91 -8.13 -3.51
N LYS A 28 -12.79 -9.05 -3.10
CA LYS A 28 -12.88 -10.35 -3.75
C LYS A 28 -13.66 -10.19 -5.05
N PHE A 29 -12.93 -9.94 -6.11
CA PHE A 29 -13.52 -9.95 -7.44
C PHE A 29 -13.36 -11.34 -8.01
N SER A 30 -14.45 -11.87 -8.55
CA SER A 30 -14.48 -13.23 -9.05
C SER A 30 -13.59 -13.48 -10.28
N TYR A 31 -13.08 -12.43 -10.90
CA TYR A 31 -12.23 -12.54 -12.10
C TYR A 31 -10.76 -12.42 -11.83
N HIS A 32 -10.37 -11.96 -10.66
CA HIS A 32 -8.98 -11.66 -10.37
C HIS A 32 -8.45 -12.58 -9.30
N GLU A 33 -7.28 -13.11 -9.55
CA GLU A 33 -6.59 -13.86 -8.52
C GLU A 33 -6.07 -12.89 -7.46
N ILE A 34 -5.96 -13.39 -6.24
CA ILE A 34 -5.50 -12.58 -5.10
C ILE A 34 -4.11 -12.01 -5.37
N ASP A 35 -3.25 -12.77 -6.05
CA ASP A 35 -1.89 -12.31 -6.35
C ASP A 35 -1.89 -11.08 -7.26
N ASP A 36 -2.79 -11.03 -8.23
CA ASP A 36 -2.90 -9.88 -9.13
C ASP A 36 -3.36 -8.65 -8.38
N ILE A 37 -4.32 -8.83 -7.47
CA ILE A 37 -4.82 -7.73 -6.64
C ILE A 37 -3.70 -7.20 -5.75
N LYS A 38 -2.90 -8.09 -5.18
CA LYS A 38 -1.77 -7.69 -4.33
C LYS A 38 -0.71 -6.94 -5.11
N GLN A 39 -0.37 -7.38 -6.31
CA GLN A 39 0.60 -6.71 -7.14
C GLN A 39 0.15 -5.30 -7.49
N GLU A 40 -1.09 -5.16 -7.93
CA GLU A 40 -1.64 -3.86 -8.27
C GLU A 40 -1.68 -2.95 -7.04
N GLY A 41 -2.11 -3.47 -5.89
CA GLY A 41 -2.14 -2.71 -4.65
C GLY A 41 -0.75 -2.26 -4.23
N PHE A 42 0.25 -3.11 -4.40
CA PHE A 42 1.63 -2.76 -4.07
C PHE A 42 2.14 -1.62 -4.96
N MET A 43 1.83 -1.67 -6.24
CA MET A 43 2.20 -0.60 -7.16
C MET A 43 1.53 0.72 -6.79
N ILE A 44 0.25 0.67 -6.41
CA ILE A 44 -0.46 1.85 -5.95
C ILE A 44 0.20 2.42 -4.70
N GLY A 45 0.59 1.55 -3.77
CA GLY A 45 1.30 1.97 -2.57
C GLY A 45 2.63 2.65 -2.88
N MET A 46 3.40 2.11 -3.82
CA MET A 46 4.66 2.70 -4.22
C MET A 46 4.46 4.07 -4.86
N GLU A 47 3.44 4.22 -5.70
CA GLU A 47 3.12 5.52 -6.29
C GLU A 47 2.71 6.52 -5.22
N ALA A 48 1.95 6.08 -4.22
CA ALA A 48 1.49 6.93 -3.14
C ALA A 48 2.66 7.49 -2.33
N LEU A 49 3.74 6.72 -2.19
CA LEU A 49 4.92 7.18 -1.45
C LEU A 49 5.53 8.45 -2.03
N GLU A 50 5.37 8.67 -3.32
CA GLU A 50 5.86 9.89 -3.97
C GLU A 50 5.18 11.15 -3.42
N ARG A 51 3.97 10.98 -2.89
CA ARG A 51 3.15 12.07 -2.38
C ARG A 51 2.97 12.00 -0.87
N TYR A 52 3.72 11.11 -0.21
CA TYR A 52 3.53 10.90 1.21
C TYR A 52 3.89 12.13 2.02
N ASP A 53 2.97 12.52 2.89
CA ASP A 53 3.15 13.59 3.86
C ASP A 53 3.51 12.95 5.21
N THR A 54 4.71 13.25 5.69
CA THR A 54 5.24 12.64 6.92
C THR A 54 4.49 13.08 8.18
N SER A 55 3.56 14.04 8.05
CA SER A 55 2.73 14.44 9.19
C SER A 55 1.68 13.40 9.56
N ARG A 56 1.47 12.39 8.72
CA ARG A 56 0.49 11.33 8.93
C ARG A 56 1.18 9.98 9.06
N PRO A 57 0.59 9.04 9.85
CA PRO A 57 1.11 7.67 9.87
C PRO A 57 1.06 7.05 8.48
N LEU A 58 2.14 6.41 8.09
CA LEU A 58 2.26 5.81 6.76
C LEU A 58 1.14 4.80 6.50
N GLU A 59 0.81 3.98 7.47
CA GLU A 59 -0.24 2.98 7.32
C GLU A 59 -1.58 3.61 6.97
N ASN A 60 -1.95 4.68 7.64
CA ASN A 60 -3.22 5.37 7.37
C ASN A 60 -3.20 6.02 6.00
N PHE A 61 -2.10 6.63 5.63
CA PHE A 61 -1.95 7.25 4.32
C PHE A 61 -2.12 6.23 3.19
N LEU A 62 -1.44 5.09 3.31
CA LEU A 62 -1.54 4.04 2.32
C LEU A 62 -2.94 3.41 2.28
N ALA A 63 -3.56 3.24 3.43
CA ALA A 63 -4.91 2.69 3.51
C ALA A 63 -5.90 3.55 2.73
N VAL A 64 -5.82 4.86 2.88
CA VAL A 64 -6.69 5.79 2.15
C VAL A 64 -6.47 5.69 0.65
N HIS A 65 -5.21 5.65 0.22
CA HIS A 65 -4.90 5.58 -1.20
C HIS A 65 -5.35 4.28 -1.84
N ILE A 66 -5.13 3.17 -1.17
CA ILE A 66 -5.50 1.85 -1.69
C ILE A 66 -7.01 1.68 -1.67
N LYS A 67 -7.67 2.16 -0.62
CA LYS A 67 -9.12 2.06 -0.50
C LYS A 67 -9.84 2.84 -1.60
N ASN A 68 -9.29 3.98 -2.00
CA ASN A 68 -9.94 4.87 -2.96
C ASN A 68 -9.61 4.54 -4.42
N ARG A 69 -8.81 3.51 -4.67
CA ARG A 69 -8.54 3.05 -6.03
C ARG A 69 -9.40 1.83 -6.35
#